data_caa8f8793882df66fc9e84968c7db432
#
_entry.id   caa8f8793882df66fc9e84968c7db432
#
_cell.length_a   1.000
_cell.length_b   1.000
_cell.length_c   1.000
_cell.angle_alpha   90.00
_cell.angle_beta   90.00
_cell.angle_gamma   90.00
#
_symmetry.space_group_name_H-M   'P 1'
#
loop_
_entity.id
_entity.type
_entity.pdbx_description
1 polymer ?
#
loop_
_entity_poly.entity_id
_entity_poly.type
_entity_poly.pdbx_seq_one_letter_code
_entity_poly.pdbx_strand_id
1 'polypeptide(L)'
;MPTSVKSIPTIEVSRATPEDVASVQDVLYRVWLTTYPNKALGITVADIEEMYKDRNSKETLARMRERISSANEITLVAKENGKVVGVCRVIRREDKDVMEAIYVLPEYQRLGIGGAIWREIEKLLDPNRKIIVQVATYNTDAIEFYKRCGFRDTGKRWEEKKFRLRSGTAIPAMEMLAKQEQE
;
A
#
# COMPACT_ATOMS: atom_id res chain seq x y z
N MET A 1 -35.16 21.14 -10.64
CA MET A 1 -33.70 21.00 -10.42
C MET A 1 -33.37 19.53 -10.65
N PRO A 2 -32.60 19.15 -11.69
CA PRO A 2 -32.21 17.77 -11.87
C PRO A 2 -31.17 17.40 -10.79
N THR A 3 -31.50 16.42 -9.97
CA THR A 3 -30.57 15.79 -9.06
C THR A 3 -29.47 15.13 -9.87
N SER A 4 -28.27 15.68 -9.82
CA SER A 4 -27.08 15.08 -10.40
C SER A 4 -26.88 13.70 -9.75
N VAL A 5 -27.23 12.64 -10.44
CA VAL A 5 -26.83 11.29 -10.07
C VAL A 5 -25.32 11.26 -10.23
N LYS A 6 -24.59 11.29 -9.12
CA LYS A 6 -23.15 11.00 -9.12
C LYS A 6 -22.98 9.60 -9.68
N SER A 7 -22.51 9.50 -10.91
CA SER A 7 -22.10 8.22 -11.48
C SER A 7 -21.10 7.57 -10.55
N ILE A 8 -21.31 6.30 -10.23
CA ILE A 8 -20.33 5.51 -9.46
C ILE A 8 -19.04 5.52 -10.30
N PRO A 9 -17.91 5.98 -9.74
CA PRO A 9 -16.67 6.07 -10.48
C PRO A 9 -16.27 4.67 -10.98
N THR A 10 -15.99 4.56 -12.27
CA THR A 10 -15.47 3.33 -12.84
C THR A 10 -14.02 3.19 -12.44
N ILE A 11 -13.73 2.22 -11.58
CA ILE A 11 -12.36 1.92 -11.12
C ILE A 11 -11.83 0.75 -11.94
N GLU A 12 -10.70 0.98 -12.59
CA GLU A 12 -9.92 -0.04 -13.28
C GLU A 12 -8.70 -0.41 -12.43
N VAL A 13 -8.49 -1.72 -12.20
CA VAL A 13 -7.29 -2.22 -11.51
C VAL A 13 -6.44 -2.99 -12.52
N SER A 14 -5.19 -2.57 -12.65
CA SER A 14 -4.25 -3.16 -13.62
C SER A 14 -2.82 -3.16 -13.06
N ARG A 15 -1.91 -3.86 -13.75
CA ARG A 15 -0.48 -3.73 -13.45
C ARG A 15 -0.03 -2.30 -13.73
N ALA A 16 0.80 -1.78 -12.83
CA ALA A 16 1.44 -0.49 -13.04
C ALA A 16 2.38 -0.54 -14.24
N THR A 17 2.43 0.54 -14.98
CA THR A 17 3.36 0.75 -16.09
C THR A 17 4.43 1.77 -15.72
N PRO A 18 5.54 1.87 -16.46
CA PRO A 18 6.56 2.89 -16.21
C PRO A 18 6.03 4.33 -16.19
N GLU A 19 4.94 4.61 -16.91
CA GLU A 19 4.27 5.91 -16.96
C GLU A 19 3.54 6.24 -15.65
N ASP A 20 3.13 5.22 -14.89
CA ASP A 20 2.40 5.39 -13.63
C ASP A 20 3.31 5.81 -12.46
N VAL A 21 4.63 5.70 -12.62
CA VAL A 21 5.59 5.81 -11.51
C VAL A 21 5.47 7.11 -10.72
N ALA A 22 5.34 8.26 -11.41
CA ALA A 22 5.19 9.54 -10.72
C ALA A 22 3.87 9.62 -9.94
N SER A 23 2.78 9.11 -10.51
CA SER A 23 1.47 9.05 -9.85
C SER A 23 1.46 8.08 -8.68
N VAL A 24 2.15 6.94 -8.79
CA VAL A 24 2.34 6.00 -7.67
C VAL A 24 3.07 6.68 -6.52
N GLN A 25 4.15 7.41 -6.79
CA GLN A 25 4.88 8.16 -5.77
C GLN A 25 4.00 9.23 -5.09
N ASP A 26 3.14 9.90 -5.85
CA ASP A 26 2.22 10.89 -5.29
C ASP A 26 1.16 10.24 -4.38
N VAL A 27 0.60 9.09 -4.79
CA VAL A 27 -0.34 8.33 -3.94
C VAL A 27 0.34 7.89 -2.64
N LEU A 28 1.54 7.32 -2.72
CA LEU A 28 2.31 6.89 -1.54
C LEU A 28 2.53 8.08 -0.59
N TYR A 29 3.04 9.20 -1.10
CA TYR A 29 3.31 10.39 -0.30
C TYR A 29 2.04 10.90 0.40
N ARG A 30 0.95 11.08 -0.34
CA ARG A 30 -0.31 11.63 0.19
C ARG A 30 -0.94 10.72 1.24
N VAL A 31 -0.91 9.42 1.02
CA VAL A 31 -1.42 8.46 2.01
C VAL A 31 -0.53 8.45 3.25
N TRP A 32 0.79 8.50 3.09
CA TRP A 32 1.70 8.54 4.23
C TRP A 32 1.52 9.78 5.09
N LEU A 33 1.27 10.95 4.50
CA LEU A 33 1.01 12.20 5.22
C LEU A 33 -0.22 12.13 6.15
N THR A 34 -1.20 11.31 5.81
CA THR A 34 -2.44 11.19 6.59
C THR A 34 -2.47 9.98 7.52
N THR A 35 -1.67 8.96 7.23
CA THR A 35 -1.74 7.66 7.93
C THR A 35 -0.71 7.54 9.06
N TYR A 36 0.51 8.02 8.83
CA TYR A 36 1.64 7.71 9.72
C TYR A 36 1.96 8.75 10.78
N PRO A 37 1.66 10.05 10.65
CA PRO A 37 1.89 10.99 11.75
C PRO A 37 1.15 10.55 13.02
N ASN A 38 1.88 10.49 14.14
CA ASN A 38 1.35 10.06 15.42
C ASN A 38 2.04 10.85 16.53
N LYS A 39 1.31 11.79 17.11
CA LYS A 39 1.85 12.69 18.13
C LYS A 39 2.35 11.95 19.38
N ALA A 40 1.65 10.90 19.79
CA ALA A 40 2.02 10.12 20.98
C ALA A 40 3.34 9.37 20.81
N LEU A 41 3.68 9.02 19.57
CA LEU A 41 4.93 8.35 19.20
C LEU A 41 6.01 9.34 18.73
N GLY A 42 5.71 10.63 18.64
CA GLY A 42 6.65 11.62 18.11
C GLY A 42 6.88 11.52 16.59
N ILE A 43 6.01 10.86 15.84
CA ILE A 43 6.06 10.79 14.37
C ILE A 43 5.33 12.00 13.82
N THR A 44 6.05 12.85 13.08
CA THR A 44 5.54 14.13 12.60
C THR A 44 5.26 14.13 11.10
N VAL A 45 4.47 15.10 10.63
CA VAL A 45 4.30 15.36 9.19
C VAL A 45 5.65 15.67 8.55
N ALA A 46 6.52 16.44 9.23
CA ALA A 46 7.85 16.80 8.73
C ALA A 46 8.76 15.56 8.52
N ASP A 47 8.57 14.49 9.29
CA ASP A 47 9.28 13.22 9.05
C ASP A 47 8.89 12.62 7.70
N ILE A 48 7.60 12.66 7.36
CA ILE A 48 7.09 12.11 6.10
C ILE A 48 7.51 13.00 4.93
N GLU A 49 7.41 14.32 5.07
CA GLU A 49 7.87 15.28 4.05
C GLU A 49 9.34 15.09 3.73
N GLU A 50 10.20 14.96 4.74
CA GLU A 50 11.63 14.72 4.56
C GLU A 50 11.90 13.37 3.86
N MET A 51 11.19 12.31 4.25
CA MET A 51 11.33 10.99 3.64
C MET A 51 10.97 10.99 2.16
N TYR A 52 9.99 11.79 1.76
CA TYR A 52 9.50 11.88 0.38
C TYR A 52 10.01 13.09 -0.40
N LYS A 53 10.97 13.87 0.13
CA LYS A 53 11.47 15.10 -0.52
C LYS A 53 11.98 14.86 -1.95
N ASP A 54 12.65 13.73 -2.18
CA ASP A 54 13.24 13.36 -3.47
C ASP A 54 12.35 12.42 -4.30
N ARG A 55 11.04 12.29 -3.97
CA ARG A 55 10.13 11.34 -4.62
C ARG A 55 10.02 11.51 -6.14
N ASN A 56 10.21 12.73 -6.63
CA ASN A 56 10.15 13.06 -8.05
C ASN A 56 11.54 13.24 -8.70
N SER A 57 12.62 12.91 -7.99
CA SER A 57 13.96 12.94 -8.57
C SER A 57 14.09 11.88 -9.67
N LYS A 58 14.97 12.13 -10.65
CA LYS A 58 15.23 11.18 -11.75
C LYS A 58 15.66 9.82 -11.22
N GLU A 59 16.48 9.81 -10.18
CA GLU A 59 17.02 8.62 -9.53
C GLU A 59 15.91 7.80 -8.86
N THR A 60 15.02 8.46 -8.12
CA THR A 60 13.90 7.79 -7.45
C THR A 60 12.92 7.21 -8.47
N LEU A 61 12.57 7.97 -9.49
CA LEU A 61 11.66 7.49 -10.54
C LEU A 61 12.30 6.35 -11.37
N ALA A 62 13.61 6.40 -11.64
CA ALA A 62 14.31 5.31 -12.33
C ALA A 62 14.28 4.01 -11.52
N ARG A 63 14.62 4.07 -10.23
CA ARG A 63 14.53 2.90 -9.32
C ARG A 63 13.11 2.32 -9.25
N MET A 64 12.10 3.19 -9.25
CA MET A 64 10.71 2.73 -9.22
C MET A 64 10.33 2.02 -10.52
N ARG A 65 10.78 2.53 -11.68
CA ARG A 65 10.58 1.85 -12.99
C ARG A 65 11.21 0.46 -13.01
N GLU A 66 12.43 0.33 -12.51
CA GLU A 66 13.11 -0.97 -12.39
C GLU A 66 12.30 -1.94 -11.53
N ARG A 67 11.77 -1.47 -10.39
CA ARG A 67 10.95 -2.28 -9.49
C ARG A 67 9.65 -2.74 -10.14
N ILE A 68 8.94 -1.86 -10.83
CA ILE A 68 7.69 -2.18 -11.55
C ILE A 68 7.96 -3.22 -12.65
N SER A 69 9.12 -3.19 -13.26
CA SER A 69 9.53 -4.12 -14.32
C SER A 69 10.15 -5.42 -13.79
N SER A 70 10.37 -5.53 -12.48
CA SER A 70 11.00 -6.70 -11.87
C SER A 70 10.08 -7.91 -11.87
N ALA A 71 10.63 -9.09 -12.20
CA ALA A 71 9.90 -10.36 -12.11
C ALA A 71 9.55 -10.74 -10.65
N ASN A 72 10.29 -10.20 -9.67
CA ASN A 72 10.09 -10.47 -8.25
C ASN A 72 9.15 -9.50 -7.56
N GLU A 73 8.60 -8.53 -8.27
CA GLU A 73 7.65 -7.57 -7.72
C GLU A 73 6.38 -7.51 -8.57
N ILE A 74 5.24 -7.38 -7.90
CA ILE A 74 3.95 -7.11 -8.53
C ILE A 74 3.49 -5.76 -8.01
N THR A 75 3.34 -4.78 -8.89
CA THR A 75 2.72 -3.51 -8.54
C THR A 75 1.40 -3.38 -9.30
N LEU A 76 0.29 -3.26 -8.58
CA LEU A 76 -1.01 -2.92 -9.15
C LEU A 76 -1.37 -1.49 -8.82
N VAL A 77 -2.07 -0.86 -9.74
CA VAL A 77 -2.69 0.46 -9.58
C VAL A 77 -4.19 0.38 -9.80
N ALA A 78 -4.94 1.13 -8.99
CA ALA A 78 -6.34 1.41 -9.25
C ALA A 78 -6.44 2.79 -9.89
N LYS A 79 -7.14 2.90 -11.01
CA LYS A 79 -7.31 4.14 -11.77
C LYS A 79 -8.79 4.52 -11.86
N GLU A 80 -9.07 5.81 -11.66
CA GLU A 80 -10.33 6.44 -12.00
C GLU A 80 -10.09 7.40 -13.15
N ASN A 81 -10.75 7.17 -14.30
CA ASN A 81 -10.57 8.00 -15.50
C ASN A 81 -9.09 8.22 -15.86
N GLY A 82 -8.26 7.16 -15.75
CA GLY A 82 -6.83 7.20 -16.01
C GLY A 82 -5.96 7.77 -14.89
N LYS A 83 -6.55 8.36 -13.84
CA LYS A 83 -5.81 8.87 -12.67
C LYS A 83 -5.58 7.74 -11.66
N VAL A 84 -4.33 7.54 -11.23
CA VAL A 84 -3.99 6.59 -10.16
C VAL A 84 -4.54 7.10 -8.83
N VAL A 85 -5.39 6.29 -8.19
CA VAL A 85 -6.04 6.60 -6.92
C VAL A 85 -5.73 5.56 -5.83
N GLY A 86 -5.15 4.44 -6.21
CA GLY A 86 -4.73 3.39 -5.30
C GLY A 86 -3.55 2.61 -5.85
N VAL A 87 -2.78 1.99 -4.96
CA VAL A 87 -1.61 1.19 -5.30
C VAL A 87 -1.43 0.05 -4.31
N CYS A 88 -0.98 -1.08 -4.81
CA CYS A 88 -0.51 -2.20 -4.00
C CYS A 88 0.79 -2.72 -4.58
N ARG A 89 1.72 -3.09 -3.71
CA ARG A 89 2.97 -3.74 -4.09
C ARG A 89 3.17 -5.02 -3.30
N VAL A 90 3.49 -6.10 -4.02
CA VAL A 90 3.87 -7.39 -3.45
C VAL A 90 5.27 -7.74 -3.91
N ILE A 91 6.11 -8.14 -2.99
CA ILE A 91 7.48 -8.58 -3.22
C ILE A 91 7.53 -10.08 -2.99
N ARG A 92 7.95 -10.82 -4.02
CA ARG A 92 8.19 -12.26 -3.92
C ARG A 92 9.51 -12.52 -3.22
N ARG A 93 9.47 -13.27 -2.14
CA ARG A 93 10.64 -13.78 -1.42
C ARG A 93 10.76 -15.28 -1.65
N GLU A 94 11.83 -15.89 -1.20
CA GLU A 94 12.08 -17.31 -1.38
C GLU A 94 10.96 -18.18 -0.77
N ASP A 95 10.55 -17.88 0.47
CA ASP A 95 9.61 -18.67 1.26
C ASP A 95 8.18 -18.10 1.33
N LYS A 96 7.97 -16.87 0.89
CA LYS A 96 6.69 -16.15 1.03
C LYS A 96 6.58 -14.95 0.10
N ASP A 97 5.38 -14.46 -0.05
CA ASP A 97 5.09 -13.18 -0.67
C ASP A 97 4.84 -12.12 0.40
N VAL A 98 5.46 -10.95 0.26
CA VAL A 98 5.33 -9.83 1.20
C VAL A 98 4.55 -8.72 0.53
N MET A 99 3.31 -8.53 0.94
CA MET A 99 2.53 -7.36 0.56
C MET A 99 2.98 -6.18 1.42
N GLU A 100 3.51 -5.13 0.82
CA GLU A 100 3.95 -3.97 1.59
C GLU A 100 2.77 -3.20 2.16
N ALA A 101 1.79 -2.88 1.34
CA ALA A 101 0.50 -2.35 1.74
C ALA A 101 -0.46 -2.22 0.55
N ILE A 102 -1.73 -1.98 0.84
CA ILE A 102 -2.70 -1.43 -0.10
C ILE A 102 -2.96 0.01 0.32
N TYR A 103 -2.57 0.95 -0.52
CA TYR A 103 -2.76 2.38 -0.30
C TYR A 103 -3.85 2.91 -1.23
N VAL A 104 -4.80 3.65 -0.68
CA VAL A 104 -5.87 4.32 -1.42
C VAL A 104 -5.92 5.77 -0.95
N LEU A 105 -5.96 6.72 -1.88
CA LEU A 105 -6.07 8.14 -1.57
C LEU A 105 -7.23 8.40 -0.61
N PRO A 106 -7.07 9.29 0.40
CA PRO A 106 -8.07 9.50 1.44
C PRO A 106 -9.47 9.77 0.91
N GLU A 107 -9.60 10.59 -0.14
CA GLU A 107 -10.86 10.94 -0.79
C GLU A 107 -11.52 9.78 -1.56
N TYR A 108 -10.79 8.69 -1.77
CA TYR A 108 -11.25 7.47 -2.46
C TYR A 108 -11.41 6.26 -1.52
N GLN A 109 -11.13 6.45 -0.24
CA GLN A 109 -11.31 5.39 0.74
C GLN A 109 -12.78 5.08 0.99
N ARG A 110 -13.08 3.87 1.49
CA ARG A 110 -14.43 3.35 1.76
C ARG A 110 -15.34 3.21 0.53
N LEU A 111 -14.77 3.31 -0.68
CA LEU A 111 -15.47 3.08 -1.96
C LEU A 111 -15.22 1.67 -2.53
N GLY A 112 -14.66 0.75 -1.73
CA GLY A 112 -14.41 -0.63 -2.16
C GLY A 112 -13.12 -0.83 -2.97
N ILE A 113 -12.34 0.23 -3.22
CA ILE A 113 -11.13 0.19 -4.07
C ILE A 113 -10.07 -0.75 -3.50
N GLY A 114 -9.80 -0.68 -2.20
CA GLY A 114 -8.85 -1.60 -1.55
C GLY A 114 -9.23 -3.07 -1.73
N GLY A 115 -10.51 -3.40 -1.61
CA GLY A 115 -11.01 -4.75 -1.86
C GLY A 115 -10.92 -5.16 -3.33
N ALA A 116 -11.10 -4.22 -4.28
CA ALA A 116 -10.90 -4.49 -5.70
C ALA A 116 -9.43 -4.81 -6.00
N ILE A 117 -8.50 -4.02 -5.45
CA ILE A 117 -7.05 -4.28 -5.57
C ILE A 117 -6.70 -5.64 -4.97
N TRP A 118 -7.22 -5.98 -3.78
CA TRP A 118 -6.95 -7.26 -3.15
C TRP A 118 -7.40 -8.44 -4.00
N ARG A 119 -8.62 -8.42 -4.54
CA ARG A 119 -9.11 -9.48 -5.43
C ARG A 119 -8.26 -9.67 -6.69
N GLU A 120 -7.70 -8.60 -7.25
CA GLU A 120 -6.80 -8.72 -8.40
C GLU A 120 -5.42 -9.26 -8.00
N ILE A 121 -4.91 -8.92 -6.81
CA ILE A 121 -3.66 -9.48 -6.27
C ILE A 121 -3.81 -10.99 -6.05
N GLU A 122 -4.90 -11.44 -5.43
CA GLU A 122 -5.14 -12.87 -5.16
C GLU A 122 -5.05 -13.73 -6.43
N LYS A 123 -5.55 -13.23 -7.57
CA LYS A 123 -5.48 -13.93 -8.86
C LYS A 123 -4.05 -14.07 -9.40
N LEU A 124 -3.13 -13.23 -8.96
CA LEU A 124 -1.74 -13.18 -9.44
C LEU A 124 -0.75 -13.92 -8.53
N LEU A 125 -1.19 -14.27 -7.33
CA LEU A 125 -0.36 -14.94 -6.35
C LEU A 125 -0.57 -16.47 -6.40
N ASP A 126 0.47 -17.20 -6.04
CA ASP A 126 0.39 -18.65 -5.89
C ASP A 126 -0.38 -18.96 -4.57
N PRO A 127 -1.52 -19.66 -4.64
CA PRO A 127 -2.33 -19.98 -3.47
C PRO A 127 -1.59 -20.87 -2.44
N ASN A 128 -0.53 -21.55 -2.86
CA ASN A 128 0.27 -22.40 -1.97
C ASN A 128 1.38 -21.63 -1.23
N ARG A 129 1.56 -20.35 -1.53
CA ARG A 129 2.57 -19.51 -0.87
C ARG A 129 1.95 -18.69 0.26
N LYS A 130 2.71 -18.55 1.33
CA LYS A 130 2.34 -17.63 2.41
C LYS A 130 2.35 -16.19 1.92
N ILE A 131 1.31 -15.45 2.25
CA ILE A 131 1.21 -14.02 1.97
C ILE A 131 1.17 -13.31 3.31
N ILE A 132 2.14 -12.45 3.57
CA ILE A 132 2.16 -11.61 4.76
C ILE A 132 1.99 -10.14 4.39
N VAL A 133 1.44 -9.37 5.32
CA VAL A 133 1.44 -7.90 5.28
C VAL A 133 2.04 -7.36 6.57
N GLN A 134 2.79 -6.27 6.43
CA GLN A 134 3.37 -5.52 7.54
C GLN A 134 2.57 -4.23 7.74
N VAL A 135 2.07 -4.02 8.95
CA VAL A 135 1.14 -2.93 9.25
C VAL A 135 1.61 -2.22 10.52
N ALA A 136 1.48 -0.88 10.57
CA ALA A 136 1.72 -0.12 11.79
C ALA A 136 0.68 -0.52 12.85
N THR A 137 1.12 -0.81 14.08
CA THR A 137 0.24 -1.34 15.14
C THR A 137 -0.89 -0.40 15.54
N TYR A 138 -0.74 0.89 15.26
CA TYR A 138 -1.75 1.92 15.53
C TYR A 138 -2.66 2.21 14.32
N ASN A 139 -2.42 1.61 13.16
CA ASN A 139 -3.28 1.76 11.97
C ASN A 139 -4.46 0.78 12.04
N THR A 140 -5.41 1.07 12.92
CA THR A 140 -6.55 0.20 13.18
C THR A 140 -7.42 -0.03 11.95
N ASP A 141 -7.60 0.99 11.11
CA ASP A 141 -8.39 0.87 9.87
C ASP A 141 -7.78 -0.13 8.90
N ALA A 142 -6.44 -0.11 8.72
CA ALA A 142 -5.75 -1.08 7.89
C ALA A 142 -5.81 -2.48 8.49
N ILE A 143 -5.62 -2.63 9.81
CA ILE A 143 -5.71 -3.92 10.49
C ILE A 143 -7.09 -4.55 10.27
N GLU A 144 -8.18 -3.78 10.47
CA GLU A 144 -9.54 -4.26 10.24
C GLU A 144 -9.81 -4.56 8.76
N PHE A 145 -9.25 -3.78 7.85
CA PHE A 145 -9.32 -4.08 6.42
C PHE A 145 -8.67 -5.43 6.10
N TYR A 146 -7.45 -5.68 6.58
CA TYR A 146 -6.75 -6.94 6.32
C TYR A 146 -7.43 -8.13 6.98
N LYS A 147 -8.03 -7.98 8.17
CA LYS A 147 -8.87 -9.02 8.77
C LYS A 147 -10.04 -9.40 7.86
N ARG A 148 -10.72 -8.42 7.25
CA ARG A 148 -11.80 -8.68 6.28
C ARG A 148 -11.30 -9.37 5.00
N CYS A 149 -10.05 -9.15 4.63
CA CYS A 149 -9.37 -9.86 3.54
C CYS A 149 -8.87 -11.26 3.94
N GLY A 150 -9.16 -11.73 5.16
CA GLY A 150 -8.76 -13.06 5.61
C GLY A 150 -7.38 -13.12 6.29
N PHE A 151 -6.72 -12.00 6.53
CA PHE A 151 -5.48 -11.97 7.28
C PHE A 151 -5.74 -12.12 8.78
N ARG A 152 -4.82 -12.79 9.46
CA ARG A 152 -4.79 -12.93 10.93
C ARG A 152 -3.49 -12.41 11.48
N ASP A 153 -3.53 -11.89 12.68
CA ASP A 153 -2.35 -11.48 13.45
C ASP A 153 -1.47 -12.70 13.76
N THR A 154 -0.19 -12.61 13.45
CA THR A 154 0.78 -13.68 13.76
C THR A 154 1.37 -13.56 15.16
N GLY A 155 1.13 -12.46 15.85
CA GLY A 155 1.76 -12.12 17.12
C GLY A 155 3.14 -11.47 16.99
N LYS A 156 3.75 -11.44 15.81
CA LYS A 156 5.05 -10.79 15.61
C LYS A 156 4.91 -9.28 15.67
N ARG A 157 5.86 -8.65 16.39
CA ARG A 157 5.96 -7.20 16.59
C ARG A 157 7.41 -6.77 16.51
N TRP A 158 7.66 -5.59 15.95
CA TRP A 158 9.00 -4.96 15.92
C TRP A 158 8.87 -3.45 15.75
N GLU A 159 10.00 -2.78 15.93
CA GLU A 159 10.16 -1.37 15.56
C GLU A 159 10.75 -1.29 14.16
N GLU A 160 9.98 -0.76 13.22
CA GLU A 160 10.40 -0.62 11.83
C GLU A 160 11.27 0.63 11.67
N LYS A 161 12.55 0.41 11.40
CA LYS A 161 13.57 1.48 11.28
C LYS A 161 14.00 1.74 9.82
N LYS A 162 13.52 0.93 8.87
CA LYS A 162 13.93 1.08 7.46
C LYS A 162 13.55 2.42 6.84
N PHE A 163 12.54 3.08 7.36
CA PHE A 163 12.04 4.33 6.82
C PHE A 163 12.85 5.57 7.27
N ARG A 164 13.78 5.45 8.19
CA ARG A 164 14.71 6.52 8.64
C ARG A 164 14.01 7.87 8.82
N LEU A 165 13.02 7.92 9.69
CA LEU A 165 12.35 9.17 10.03
C LEU A 165 13.36 10.17 10.59
N ARG A 166 13.20 11.44 10.23
CA ARG A 166 14.08 12.53 10.69
C ARG A 166 14.15 12.64 12.22
N SER A 167 13.01 12.39 12.88
CA SER A 167 12.93 12.35 14.35
C SER A 167 13.73 11.21 14.99
N GLY A 168 14.18 10.23 14.20
CA GLY A 168 14.78 8.99 14.70
C GLY A 168 13.78 7.99 15.27
N THR A 169 12.49 8.33 15.28
CA THR A 169 11.43 7.46 15.77
C THR A 169 11.22 6.26 14.85
N ALA A 170 11.08 5.07 15.41
CA ALA A 170 10.68 3.88 14.68
C ALA A 170 9.15 3.78 14.60
N ILE A 171 8.64 3.17 13.54
CA ILE A 171 7.22 2.86 13.41
C ILE A 171 6.97 1.50 14.05
N PRO A 172 6.16 1.39 15.11
CA PRO A 172 5.81 0.09 15.67
C PRO A 172 4.98 -0.70 14.66
N ALA A 173 5.43 -1.88 14.30
CA ALA A 173 4.87 -2.70 13.24
C ALA A 173 4.46 -4.09 13.74
N MET A 174 3.52 -4.68 13.03
CA MET A 174 3.06 -6.05 13.22
C MET A 174 2.98 -6.79 11.90
N GLU A 175 3.06 -8.12 11.97
CA GLU A 175 2.85 -9.02 10.84
C GLU A 175 1.44 -9.61 10.88
N MET A 176 0.78 -9.59 9.75
CA MET A 176 -0.44 -10.36 9.54
C MET A 176 -0.24 -11.35 8.38
N LEU A 177 -0.83 -12.53 8.49
CA LEU A 177 -0.72 -13.63 7.53
C LEU A 177 -2.09 -13.94 6.95
N ALA A 178 -2.21 -13.98 5.62
CA ALA A 178 -3.42 -14.45 4.97
C ALA A 178 -3.64 -15.94 5.27
N LYS A 179 -4.89 -16.32 5.55
CA LYS A 179 -5.26 -17.73 5.64
C LYS A 179 -4.97 -18.39 4.27
N GLN A 180 -4.20 -19.46 4.29
CA GLN A 180 -4.26 -20.44 3.22
C GLN A 180 -5.56 -21.22 3.42
N GLU A 181 -6.43 -21.26 2.44
CA GLU A 181 -7.50 -22.25 2.43
C GLU A 181 -6.82 -23.60 2.32
N GLN A 182 -6.86 -24.38 3.41
CA GLN A 182 -6.57 -25.81 3.34
C GLN A 182 -7.84 -26.45 2.76
N GLU A 183 -7.73 -26.98 1.54
CA GLU A 183 -8.70 -27.95 1.07
C GLU A 183 -8.76 -29.18 1.98
#